data_78f314e027bbcb437a29600d420ed2f3
#
_entry.id   78f314e027bbcb437a29600d420ed2f3
#
_cell.length_a   1.000
_cell.length_b   1.000
_cell.length_c   1.000
_cell.angle_alpha   90.00
_cell.angle_beta   90.00
_cell.angle_gamma   90.00
#
_symmetry.space_group_name_H-M   'P 1'
#
loop_
_entity.id
_entity.type
_entity.pdbx_description
1 polymer ?
#
loop_
_entity_poly.entity_id
_entity_poly.type
_entity_poly.pdbx_seq_one_letter_code
_entity_poly.pdbx_strand_id
1 'polypeptide(L)'
;METGSGRNILIIEDETDVADLLSLNLHKAGFRVSTAGDGASGLQKARDDRPDFIILDLMLPKMAGLEVCRILKSDAATARMPILMLTAKAEEIDRIVGLEFGADDYVTKPFSPREIVLRIRAIFRRGEKADESLSAGPISIDPARHEVRVNGRQVHLTSLEFKLLRALMQRRGRVQERDRLLNDVWGYESVIDTRTVDTHVRRLREKLGKAGDAVETVRGFGYRLRET
;
A
#
# COMPACT_ATOMS: atom_id res chain seq x y z
N MET A 1 -11.14 -17.77 11.70
CA MET A 1 -10.80 -17.31 13.05
C MET A 1 -9.78 -16.19 12.94
N GLU A 2 -10.15 -15.03 13.39
CA GLU A 2 -9.44 -13.87 13.94
C GLU A 2 -8.15 -13.37 13.27
N THR A 3 -8.25 -12.81 12.08
CA THR A 3 -7.17 -12.03 11.45
C THR A 3 -7.14 -10.55 11.85
N GLY A 4 -7.79 -10.17 12.96
CA GLY A 4 -7.89 -8.76 13.40
C GLY A 4 -7.48 -8.50 14.85
N SER A 5 -7.32 -9.53 15.67
CA SER A 5 -7.16 -9.38 17.11
C SER A 5 -5.87 -8.64 17.47
N GLY A 6 -6.04 -7.40 17.97
CA GLY A 6 -4.98 -6.59 18.58
C GLY A 6 -4.22 -5.63 17.65
N ARG A 7 -4.47 -5.63 16.33
CA ARG A 7 -3.83 -4.67 15.39
C ARG A 7 -4.38 -3.26 15.59
N ASN A 8 -3.49 -2.27 15.51
CA ASN A 8 -3.82 -0.86 15.70
C ASN A 8 -4.06 -0.16 14.36
N ILE A 9 -5.21 0.50 14.21
CA ILE A 9 -5.59 1.27 13.03
C ILE A 9 -5.66 2.75 13.42
N LEU A 10 -4.93 3.60 12.71
CA LEU A 10 -5.05 5.05 12.82
C LEU A 10 -6.04 5.56 11.78
N ILE A 11 -7.05 6.30 12.22
CA ILE A 11 -7.99 7.03 11.36
C ILE A 11 -7.59 8.51 11.37
N ILE A 12 -7.35 9.08 10.18
CA ILE A 12 -7.08 10.51 10.00
C ILE A 12 -8.25 11.07 9.20
N GLU A 13 -9.20 11.68 9.90
CA GLU A 13 -10.48 12.16 9.38
C GLU A 13 -10.95 13.33 10.26
N ASP A 14 -11.34 14.46 9.65
CA ASP A 14 -11.78 15.66 10.37
C ASP A 14 -13.27 15.65 10.71
N GLU A 15 -14.08 14.90 9.95
CA GLU A 15 -15.49 14.69 10.27
C GLU A 15 -15.65 13.70 11.42
N THR A 16 -15.94 14.21 12.63
CA THR A 16 -16.06 13.37 13.85
C THR A 16 -17.06 12.23 13.69
N ASP A 17 -18.20 12.47 13.05
CA ASP A 17 -19.23 11.45 12.85
C ASP A 17 -18.74 10.28 11.98
N VAL A 18 -17.93 10.59 10.97
CA VAL A 18 -17.30 9.58 10.09
C VAL A 18 -16.23 8.80 10.86
N ALA A 19 -15.39 9.50 11.60
CA ALA A 19 -14.34 8.86 12.44
C ALA A 19 -14.96 7.94 13.51
N ASP A 20 -16.04 8.36 14.16
CA ASP A 20 -16.76 7.57 15.17
C ASP A 20 -17.45 6.35 14.55
N LEU A 21 -18.10 6.52 13.40
CA LEU A 21 -18.72 5.42 12.65
C LEU A 21 -17.68 4.34 12.28
N LEU A 22 -16.54 4.76 11.75
CA LEU A 22 -15.44 3.86 11.42
C LEU A 22 -14.87 3.18 12.67
N SER A 23 -14.60 3.95 13.73
CA SER A 23 -14.06 3.45 15.00
C SER A 23 -14.95 2.37 15.59
N LEU A 24 -16.27 2.61 15.66
CA LEU A 24 -17.22 1.64 16.19
C LEU A 24 -17.20 0.31 15.42
N ASN A 25 -17.16 0.38 14.08
CA ASN A 25 -17.20 -0.81 13.25
C ASN A 25 -15.87 -1.58 13.27
N LEU A 26 -14.75 -0.87 13.36
CA LEU A 26 -13.42 -1.47 13.48
C LEU A 26 -13.23 -2.12 14.86
N HIS A 27 -13.68 -1.50 15.94
CA HIS A 27 -13.69 -2.13 17.26
C HIS A 27 -14.53 -3.41 17.29
N LYS A 28 -15.75 -3.39 16.70
CA LYS A 28 -16.58 -4.60 16.54
C LYS A 28 -15.90 -5.69 15.71
N ALA A 29 -15.01 -5.31 14.80
CA ALA A 29 -14.24 -6.23 13.99
C ALA A 29 -12.96 -6.76 14.67
N GLY A 30 -12.65 -6.30 15.93
CA GLY A 30 -11.53 -6.76 16.76
C GLY A 30 -10.24 -5.94 16.61
N PHE A 31 -10.30 -4.76 15.99
CA PHE A 31 -9.16 -3.84 15.88
C PHE A 31 -9.09 -2.87 17.06
N ARG A 32 -7.88 -2.42 17.39
CA ARG A 32 -7.68 -1.22 18.20
C ARG A 32 -7.67 -0.02 17.27
N VAL A 33 -8.22 1.10 17.72
CA VAL A 33 -8.37 2.30 16.89
C VAL A 33 -7.86 3.52 17.63
N SER A 34 -7.11 4.36 16.94
CA SER A 34 -6.78 5.72 17.33
C SER A 34 -7.23 6.69 16.22
N THR A 35 -7.56 7.92 16.58
CA THR A 35 -8.07 8.93 15.63
C THR A 35 -7.22 10.19 15.67
N ALA A 36 -7.18 10.91 14.55
CA ALA A 36 -6.60 12.24 14.40
C ALA A 36 -7.53 13.08 13.50
N GLY A 37 -7.81 14.32 13.90
CA GLY A 37 -8.74 15.21 13.19
C GLY A 37 -8.07 16.10 12.13
N ASP A 38 -6.77 15.99 11.90
CA ASP A 38 -6.06 16.74 10.87
C ASP A 38 -4.76 16.01 10.45
N GLY A 39 -4.20 16.41 9.31
CA GLY A 39 -3.02 15.77 8.74
C GLY A 39 -1.78 15.88 9.62
N ALA A 40 -1.56 16.99 10.31
CA ALA A 40 -0.37 17.19 11.14
C ALA A 40 -0.38 16.28 12.37
N SER A 41 -1.52 16.22 13.10
CA SER A 41 -1.71 15.31 14.23
C SER A 41 -1.67 13.85 13.79
N GLY A 42 -2.19 13.53 12.59
CA GLY A 42 -2.11 12.23 11.98
C GLY A 42 -0.68 11.77 11.70
N LEU A 43 0.14 12.64 11.10
CA LEU A 43 1.57 12.37 10.86
C LEU A 43 2.33 12.11 12.17
N GLN A 44 2.08 12.94 13.19
CA GLN A 44 2.73 12.78 14.49
C GLN A 44 2.36 11.43 15.12
N LYS A 45 1.07 11.10 15.18
CA LYS A 45 0.60 9.80 15.71
C LYS A 45 1.14 8.61 14.92
N ALA A 46 1.19 8.70 13.59
CA ALA A 46 1.74 7.63 12.77
C ALA A 46 3.21 7.32 13.11
N ARG A 47 4.00 8.34 13.44
CA ARG A 47 5.41 8.18 13.85
C ARG A 47 5.56 7.63 15.25
N ASP A 48 4.76 8.14 16.19
CA ASP A 48 4.87 7.81 17.61
C ASP A 48 4.29 6.42 17.91
N ASP A 49 3.07 6.15 17.43
CA ASP A 49 2.30 4.95 17.76
C ASP A 49 2.58 3.77 16.82
N ARG A 50 3.15 4.04 15.64
CA ARG A 50 3.44 3.06 14.59
C ARG A 50 2.27 2.10 14.33
N PRO A 51 1.11 2.61 13.88
CA PRO A 51 -0.06 1.79 13.63
C PRO A 51 0.21 0.73 12.55
N ASP A 52 -0.51 -0.39 12.62
CA ASP A 52 -0.44 -1.46 11.63
C ASP A 52 -1.14 -1.08 10.31
N PHE A 53 -2.00 -0.06 10.34
CA PHE A 53 -2.79 0.40 9.21
C PHE A 53 -3.26 1.84 9.39
N ILE A 54 -3.39 2.58 8.29
CA ILE A 54 -3.89 3.97 8.28
C ILE A 54 -5.10 4.07 7.36
N ILE A 55 -6.19 4.66 7.85
CA ILE A 55 -7.30 5.16 7.05
C ILE A 55 -7.11 6.68 6.97
N LEU A 56 -7.11 7.23 5.76
CA LEU A 56 -6.75 8.62 5.51
C LEU A 56 -7.76 9.31 4.61
N ASP A 57 -8.43 10.33 5.12
CA ASP A 57 -9.24 11.21 4.26
C ASP A 57 -8.34 12.09 3.40
N LEU A 58 -8.75 12.27 2.15
CA LEU A 58 -8.10 13.20 1.22
C LEU A 58 -8.42 14.67 1.51
N MET A 59 -9.63 14.94 2.01
CA MET A 59 -10.18 16.28 2.18
C MET A 59 -9.93 16.85 3.59
N LEU A 60 -8.73 16.66 4.12
CA LEU A 60 -8.37 17.16 5.45
C LEU A 60 -8.11 18.68 5.43
N PRO A 61 -8.45 19.40 6.51
CA PRO A 61 -8.12 20.81 6.66
C PRO A 61 -6.61 20.99 6.86
N LYS A 62 -6.08 22.15 6.49
CA LYS A 62 -4.70 22.61 6.67
C LYS A 62 -3.67 21.85 5.81
N MET A 63 -3.74 20.54 5.74
CA MET A 63 -2.81 19.71 4.96
C MET A 63 -3.61 18.62 4.24
N ALA A 64 -3.59 18.63 2.91
CA ALA A 64 -4.31 17.65 2.10
C ALA A 64 -3.85 16.21 2.39
N GLY A 65 -4.78 15.25 2.41
CA GLY A 65 -4.46 13.85 2.67
C GLY A 65 -3.45 13.25 1.69
N LEU A 66 -3.42 13.72 0.44
CA LEU A 66 -2.38 13.33 -0.52
C LEU A 66 -0.97 13.72 -0.06
N GLU A 67 -0.81 14.90 0.53
CA GLU A 67 0.47 15.35 1.08
C GLU A 67 0.88 14.52 2.30
N VAL A 68 -0.09 14.22 3.19
CA VAL A 68 0.11 13.30 4.33
C VAL A 68 0.60 11.94 3.82
N CYS A 69 -0.07 11.36 2.82
CA CYS A 69 0.33 10.10 2.23
C CYS A 69 1.75 10.16 1.67
N ARG A 70 2.08 11.18 0.89
CA ARG A 70 3.40 11.38 0.32
C ARG A 70 4.49 11.42 1.40
N ILE A 71 4.26 12.16 2.48
CA ILE A 71 5.20 12.26 3.60
C ILE A 71 5.38 10.88 4.27
N LEU A 72 4.27 10.19 4.60
CA LEU A 72 4.31 8.86 5.21
C LEU A 72 5.05 7.84 4.34
N LYS A 73 4.83 7.87 3.03
CA LYS A 73 5.45 6.93 2.08
C LYS A 73 6.90 7.27 1.72
N SER A 74 7.34 8.49 1.97
CA SER A 74 8.75 8.91 1.81
C SER A 74 9.60 8.65 3.04
N ASP A 75 9.02 8.53 4.22
CA ASP A 75 9.72 8.31 5.49
C ASP A 75 9.93 6.80 5.73
N ALA A 76 11.18 6.38 5.90
CA ALA A 76 11.55 4.97 6.08
C ALA A 76 10.84 4.29 7.25
N ALA A 77 10.48 5.05 8.30
CA ALA A 77 9.80 4.52 9.48
C ALA A 77 8.31 4.21 9.22
N THR A 78 7.67 4.93 8.30
CA THR A 78 6.22 4.83 8.02
C THR A 78 5.89 4.33 6.61
N ALA A 79 6.85 4.29 5.69
CA ALA A 79 6.64 3.90 4.29
C ALA A 79 5.96 2.54 4.12
N ARG A 80 6.19 1.61 5.06
CA ARG A 80 5.62 0.25 5.04
C ARG A 80 4.19 0.16 5.56
N MET A 81 3.69 1.18 6.27
CA MET A 81 2.34 1.18 6.80
C MET A 81 1.34 1.19 5.64
N PRO A 82 0.42 0.21 5.57
CA PRO A 82 -0.63 0.23 4.56
C PRO A 82 -1.56 1.43 4.78
N ILE A 83 -1.94 2.09 3.69
CA ILE A 83 -2.81 3.26 3.70
C ILE A 83 -4.02 2.99 2.81
N LEU A 84 -5.22 3.08 3.38
CA LEU A 84 -6.50 3.14 2.67
C LEU A 84 -6.95 4.61 2.61
N MET A 85 -7.11 5.15 1.42
CA MET A 85 -7.60 6.51 1.23
C MET A 85 -9.13 6.55 1.17
N LEU A 86 -9.72 7.55 1.83
CA LEU A 86 -11.12 7.92 1.66
C LEU A 86 -11.18 9.14 0.74
N THR A 87 -12.04 9.10 -0.28
CA THR A 87 -12.16 10.19 -1.27
C THR A 87 -13.60 10.52 -1.55
N ALA A 88 -13.92 11.80 -1.80
CA ALA A 88 -15.19 12.18 -2.37
C ALA A 88 -15.27 11.72 -3.84
N LYS A 89 -16.47 11.47 -4.36
CA LYS A 89 -16.77 10.86 -5.67
C LYS A 89 -16.26 11.65 -6.90
N ALA A 90 -15.66 12.82 -6.69
CA ALA A 90 -15.18 13.68 -7.76
C ALA A 90 -13.71 13.35 -8.05
N GLU A 91 -13.46 12.96 -9.27
CA GLU A 91 -12.19 12.90 -9.98
C GLU A 91 -11.41 11.60 -9.86
N GLU A 92 -11.49 10.84 -10.95
CA GLU A 92 -10.61 9.74 -11.32
C GLU A 92 -9.11 10.08 -11.17
N ILE A 93 -8.79 11.37 -11.26
CA ILE A 93 -7.47 11.97 -11.07
C ILE A 93 -6.96 11.77 -9.63
N ASP A 94 -7.78 12.02 -8.60
CA ASP A 94 -7.36 11.87 -7.20
C ASP A 94 -7.06 10.44 -6.84
N ARG A 95 -7.74 9.48 -7.47
CA ARG A 95 -7.54 8.04 -7.29
C ARG A 95 -6.21 7.58 -7.89
N ILE A 96 -5.92 8.01 -9.11
CA ILE A 96 -4.67 7.69 -9.83
C ILE A 96 -3.50 8.32 -9.06
N VAL A 97 -3.62 9.59 -8.69
CA VAL A 97 -2.59 10.34 -7.95
C VAL A 97 -2.34 9.72 -6.57
N GLY A 98 -3.40 9.33 -5.84
CA GLY A 98 -3.25 8.70 -4.52
C GLY A 98 -2.47 7.38 -4.58
N LEU A 99 -2.75 6.54 -5.58
CA LEU A 99 -2.01 5.30 -5.80
C LEU A 99 -0.58 5.57 -6.33
N GLU A 100 -0.40 6.60 -7.14
CA GLU A 100 0.93 7.05 -7.54
C GLU A 100 1.79 7.46 -6.34
N PHE A 101 1.21 8.02 -5.27
CA PHE A 101 1.91 8.31 -4.02
C PHE A 101 2.11 7.10 -3.12
N GLY A 102 1.63 5.91 -3.51
CA GLY A 102 1.92 4.65 -2.84
C GLY A 102 0.85 4.21 -1.82
N ALA A 103 -0.36 4.77 -1.86
CA ALA A 103 -1.49 4.24 -1.12
C ALA A 103 -1.81 2.79 -1.54
N ASP A 104 -2.27 1.98 -0.61
CA ASP A 104 -2.51 0.55 -0.84
C ASP A 104 -3.89 0.24 -1.40
N ASP A 105 -4.87 1.11 -1.14
CA ASP A 105 -6.23 1.04 -1.65
C ASP A 105 -6.93 2.39 -1.46
N TYR A 106 -8.11 2.56 -2.04
CA TYR A 106 -8.96 3.72 -1.85
C TYR A 106 -10.44 3.32 -1.83
N VAL A 107 -11.26 4.13 -1.17
CA VAL A 107 -12.72 3.98 -1.13
C VAL A 107 -13.37 5.33 -1.32
N THR A 108 -14.39 5.37 -2.18
CA THR A 108 -15.16 6.61 -2.42
C THR A 108 -16.26 6.79 -1.38
N LYS A 109 -16.41 8.01 -0.86
CA LYS A 109 -17.57 8.43 -0.06
C LYS A 109 -18.80 8.60 -0.98
N PRO A 110 -20.02 8.13 -0.62
CA PRO A 110 -20.33 7.37 0.59
C PRO A 110 -19.93 5.90 0.51
N PHE A 111 -19.44 5.36 1.61
CA PHE A 111 -18.98 3.97 1.72
C PHE A 111 -19.75 3.17 2.78
N SER A 112 -19.69 1.86 2.68
CA SER A 112 -20.16 0.97 3.73
C SER A 112 -19.03 0.70 4.73
N PRO A 113 -19.23 0.88 6.06
CA PRO A 113 -18.21 0.51 7.06
C PRO A 113 -17.79 -0.97 6.97
N ARG A 114 -18.71 -1.83 6.55
CA ARG A 114 -18.42 -3.26 6.31
C ARG A 114 -17.41 -3.44 5.16
N GLU A 115 -17.52 -2.64 4.12
CA GLU A 115 -16.57 -2.65 3.00
C GLU A 115 -15.16 -2.30 3.47
N ILE A 116 -15.03 -1.22 4.27
CA ILE A 116 -13.75 -0.80 4.86
C ILE A 116 -13.11 -1.95 5.64
N VAL A 117 -13.87 -2.61 6.54
CA VAL A 117 -13.38 -3.75 7.32
C VAL A 117 -12.91 -4.91 6.40
N LEU A 118 -13.66 -5.22 5.35
CA LEU A 118 -13.30 -6.29 4.41
C LEU A 118 -12.01 -5.95 3.64
N ARG A 119 -11.84 -4.71 3.20
CA ARG A 119 -10.63 -4.24 2.50
C ARG A 119 -9.40 -4.30 3.40
N ILE A 120 -9.50 -3.82 4.64
CA ILE A 120 -8.43 -3.89 5.63
C ILE A 120 -8.01 -5.34 5.87
N ARG A 121 -8.97 -6.25 6.10
CA ARG A 121 -8.69 -7.68 6.27
C ARG A 121 -8.04 -8.29 5.02
N ALA A 122 -8.45 -7.89 3.82
CA ALA A 122 -7.86 -8.36 2.58
C ALA A 122 -6.40 -7.92 2.45
N ILE A 123 -6.10 -6.67 2.81
CA ILE A 123 -4.72 -6.13 2.79
C ILE A 123 -3.83 -6.87 3.79
N PHE A 124 -4.30 -7.09 5.02
CA PHE A 124 -3.56 -7.87 6.02
C PHE A 124 -3.31 -9.32 5.58
N ARG A 125 -4.33 -10.02 5.08
CA ARG A 125 -4.22 -11.41 4.61
C ARG A 125 -3.22 -11.58 3.46
N ARG A 126 -3.06 -10.57 2.60
CA ARG A 126 -2.05 -10.58 1.53
C ARG A 126 -0.63 -10.56 2.09
N GLY A 127 -0.42 -9.94 3.27
CA GLY A 127 0.87 -9.95 3.99
C GLY A 127 1.22 -11.31 4.59
N GLU A 128 0.23 -12.11 4.99
CA GLU A 128 0.44 -13.37 5.75
C GLU A 128 0.77 -14.61 4.89
N LYS A 129 0.55 -14.58 3.58
CA LYS A 129 0.68 -15.76 2.69
C LYS A 129 2.09 -16.06 2.16
N ALA A 130 3.15 -15.56 2.77
CA ALA A 130 4.49 -15.75 2.21
C ALA A 130 5.60 -15.81 3.24
N ASP A 131 5.84 -16.97 3.76
CA ASP A 131 6.97 -17.24 4.67
C ASP A 131 8.29 -17.64 3.98
N GLU A 132 8.33 -17.78 2.65
CA GLU A 132 9.55 -18.14 1.95
C GLU A 132 10.33 -16.93 1.47
N SER A 133 11.60 -16.84 1.90
CA SER A 133 12.55 -15.86 1.37
C SER A 133 12.74 -16.09 -0.14
N LEU A 134 12.64 -15.02 -0.93
CA LEU A 134 12.85 -15.07 -2.36
C LEU A 134 14.18 -14.39 -2.70
N SER A 135 14.94 -15.00 -3.63
CA SER A 135 16.19 -14.44 -4.13
C SER A 135 16.24 -14.49 -5.65
N ALA A 136 16.69 -13.39 -6.28
CA ALA A 136 16.91 -13.28 -7.70
C ALA A 136 18.15 -12.41 -7.95
N GLY A 137 19.29 -13.06 -8.28
CA GLY A 137 20.57 -12.37 -8.41
C GLY A 137 20.93 -11.59 -7.15
N PRO A 138 21.17 -10.27 -7.25
CA PRO A 138 21.55 -9.44 -6.11
C PRO A 138 20.36 -9.06 -5.20
N ILE A 139 19.11 -9.35 -5.61
CA ILE A 139 17.89 -8.97 -4.90
C ILE A 139 17.43 -10.12 -4.00
N SER A 140 17.17 -9.84 -2.73
CA SER A 140 16.53 -10.77 -1.81
C SER A 140 15.37 -10.11 -1.08
N ILE A 141 14.30 -10.88 -0.87
CA ILE A 141 13.11 -10.49 -0.11
C ILE A 141 12.96 -11.45 1.06
N ASP A 142 12.79 -10.90 2.24
CA ASP A 142 12.29 -11.60 3.43
C ASP A 142 10.83 -11.14 3.67
N PRO A 143 9.83 -11.95 3.30
CA PRO A 143 8.45 -11.55 3.45
C PRO A 143 8.00 -11.49 4.91
N ALA A 144 8.54 -12.33 5.80
CA ALA A 144 8.19 -12.36 7.21
C ALA A 144 8.63 -11.07 7.91
N ARG A 145 9.81 -10.54 7.53
CA ARG A 145 10.33 -9.27 8.04
C ARG A 145 9.94 -8.07 7.19
N HIS A 146 9.26 -8.29 6.06
CA HIS A 146 8.94 -7.26 5.07
C HIS A 146 10.19 -6.47 4.64
N GLU A 147 11.32 -7.18 4.48
CA GLU A 147 12.62 -6.60 4.12
C GLU A 147 13.00 -6.92 2.69
N VAL A 148 13.62 -5.95 2.03
CA VAL A 148 14.26 -6.11 0.72
C VAL A 148 15.73 -5.72 0.85
N ARG A 149 16.61 -6.53 0.27
CA ARG A 149 18.03 -6.24 0.22
C ARG A 149 18.54 -6.35 -1.22
N VAL A 150 19.46 -5.46 -1.58
CA VAL A 150 20.21 -5.50 -2.84
C VAL A 150 21.69 -5.57 -2.50
N ASN A 151 22.37 -6.62 -2.93
CA ASN A 151 23.78 -6.89 -2.53
C ASN A 151 23.98 -6.84 -1.01
N GLY A 152 23.02 -7.38 -0.23
CA GLY A 152 23.04 -7.38 1.23
C GLY A 152 22.65 -6.06 1.90
N ARG A 153 22.53 -4.96 1.17
CA ARG A 153 22.12 -3.65 1.71
C ARG A 153 20.61 -3.52 1.67
N GLN A 154 20.02 -3.06 2.77
CA GLN A 154 18.58 -2.86 2.88
C GLN A 154 18.10 -1.74 1.95
N VAL A 155 16.95 -1.99 1.28
CA VAL A 155 16.26 -1.03 0.42
C VAL A 155 14.85 -0.83 0.95
N HIS A 156 14.46 0.44 1.13
CA HIS A 156 13.14 0.78 1.64
C HIS A 156 12.13 0.91 0.49
N LEU A 157 11.23 -0.06 0.44
CA LEU A 157 10.10 -0.07 -0.49
C LEU A 157 8.80 0.30 0.23
N THR A 158 7.87 0.93 -0.49
CA THR A 158 6.49 1.04 -0.03
C THR A 158 5.81 -0.33 -0.07
N SER A 159 4.67 -0.48 0.62
CA SER A 159 3.93 -1.75 0.62
C SER A 159 3.58 -2.23 -0.79
N LEU A 160 3.19 -1.31 -1.70
CA LEU A 160 2.88 -1.66 -3.10
C LEU A 160 4.11 -2.05 -3.91
N GLU A 161 5.22 -1.32 -3.77
CA GLU A 161 6.48 -1.66 -4.43
C GLU A 161 7.00 -3.02 -3.95
N PHE A 162 6.85 -3.32 -2.66
CA PHE A 162 7.19 -4.63 -2.10
C PHE A 162 6.32 -5.74 -2.70
N LYS A 163 4.99 -5.54 -2.74
CA LYS A 163 4.04 -6.49 -3.35
C LYS A 163 4.36 -6.73 -4.82
N LEU A 164 4.65 -5.65 -5.56
CA LEU A 164 4.99 -5.71 -6.99
C LEU A 164 6.29 -6.49 -7.21
N LEU A 165 7.35 -6.18 -6.48
CA LEU A 165 8.62 -6.91 -6.56
C LEU A 165 8.43 -8.38 -6.23
N ARG A 166 7.69 -8.70 -5.16
CA ARG A 166 7.38 -10.07 -4.77
C ARG A 166 6.62 -10.82 -5.85
N ALA A 167 5.58 -10.21 -6.45
CA ALA A 167 4.81 -10.83 -7.53
C ALA A 167 5.71 -11.17 -8.74
N LEU A 168 6.62 -10.25 -9.10
CA LEU A 168 7.60 -10.46 -10.16
C LEU A 168 8.61 -11.57 -9.81
N MET A 169 9.09 -11.62 -8.56
CA MET A 169 10.05 -12.65 -8.10
C MET A 169 9.43 -14.04 -8.00
N GLN A 170 8.19 -14.16 -7.54
CA GLN A 170 7.47 -15.44 -7.48
C GLN A 170 7.26 -16.08 -8.87
N ARG A 171 7.25 -15.26 -9.90
CA ARG A 171 7.02 -15.68 -11.30
C ARG A 171 8.17 -15.25 -12.20
N ARG A 172 9.39 -15.25 -11.66
CA ARG A 172 10.59 -14.88 -12.42
C ARG A 172 10.66 -15.65 -13.73
N GLY A 173 11.23 -15.03 -14.77
CA GLY A 173 11.30 -15.56 -16.13
C GLY A 173 10.00 -15.47 -16.93
N ARG A 174 8.85 -15.32 -16.26
CA ARG A 174 7.55 -15.26 -16.93
C ARG A 174 7.06 -13.82 -17.07
N VAL A 175 6.52 -13.49 -18.24
CA VAL A 175 5.89 -12.19 -18.47
C VAL A 175 4.61 -12.10 -17.62
N GLN A 176 4.49 -11.01 -16.90
CA GLN A 176 3.28 -10.65 -16.14
C GLN A 176 2.59 -9.51 -16.87
N GLU A 177 1.36 -9.76 -17.33
CA GLU A 177 0.53 -8.73 -17.96
C GLU A 177 0.18 -7.62 -16.97
N ARG A 178 -0.01 -6.39 -17.50
CA ARG A 178 -0.31 -5.23 -16.66
C ARG A 178 -1.59 -5.42 -15.84
N ASP A 179 -2.65 -5.92 -16.48
CA ASP A 179 -3.93 -6.18 -15.81
C ASP A 179 -3.78 -7.22 -14.70
N ARG A 180 -2.97 -8.24 -14.93
CA ARG A 180 -2.69 -9.25 -13.93
C ARG A 180 -1.90 -8.68 -12.75
N LEU A 181 -0.86 -7.89 -13.01
CA LEU A 181 -0.10 -7.21 -11.95
C LEU A 181 -0.99 -6.24 -11.17
N LEU A 182 -1.86 -5.51 -11.88
CA LEU A 182 -2.83 -4.64 -11.24
C LEU A 182 -3.73 -5.41 -10.29
N ASN A 183 -4.32 -6.52 -10.74
CA ASN A 183 -5.18 -7.35 -9.91
C ASN A 183 -4.44 -8.01 -8.73
N ASP A 184 -3.24 -8.54 -8.96
CA ASP A 184 -2.46 -9.25 -7.94
C ASP A 184 -1.94 -8.31 -6.85
N VAL A 185 -1.59 -7.07 -7.20
CA VAL A 185 -0.96 -6.08 -6.30
C VAL A 185 -1.98 -5.14 -5.69
N TRP A 186 -2.95 -4.64 -6.48
CA TRP A 186 -3.95 -3.65 -6.05
C TRP A 186 -5.33 -4.25 -5.73
N GLY A 187 -5.72 -5.38 -6.33
CA GLY A 187 -7.00 -6.08 -6.05
C GLY A 187 -8.04 -5.99 -7.16
N TYR A 188 -9.02 -6.89 -7.11
CA TYR A 188 -9.96 -7.18 -8.20
C TYR A 188 -10.96 -6.08 -8.60
N GLU A 189 -11.11 -5.02 -7.79
CA GLU A 189 -12.14 -3.98 -8.04
C GLU A 189 -11.55 -2.61 -8.38
N SER A 190 -10.26 -2.56 -8.68
CA SER A 190 -9.66 -1.28 -9.05
C SER A 190 -10.00 -0.95 -10.50
N VAL A 191 -10.92 -0.01 -10.71
CA VAL A 191 -11.08 0.72 -11.97
C VAL A 191 -9.88 1.66 -12.15
N ILE A 192 -8.67 1.09 -12.13
CA ILE A 192 -7.42 1.83 -12.21
C ILE A 192 -6.81 1.59 -13.58
N ASP A 193 -6.34 2.66 -14.21
CA ASP A 193 -5.58 2.56 -15.45
C ASP A 193 -4.30 1.73 -15.23
N THR A 194 -4.01 0.83 -16.14
CA THR A 194 -2.78 0.02 -16.16
C THR A 194 -1.50 0.86 -16.16
N ARG A 195 -1.58 2.16 -16.49
CA ARG A 195 -0.48 3.13 -16.39
C ARG A 195 0.05 3.28 -14.96
N THR A 196 -0.77 3.00 -13.95
CA THR A 196 -0.35 2.97 -12.53
C THR A 196 0.75 1.93 -12.32
N VAL A 197 0.64 0.76 -12.95
CA VAL A 197 1.68 -0.28 -12.90
C VAL A 197 3.01 0.24 -13.44
N ASP A 198 2.98 0.97 -14.57
CA ASP A 198 4.19 1.52 -15.21
C ASP A 198 4.92 2.51 -14.27
N THR A 199 4.16 3.36 -13.58
CA THR A 199 4.71 4.31 -12.59
C THR A 199 5.38 3.59 -11.42
N HIS A 200 4.75 2.56 -10.87
CA HIS A 200 5.32 1.81 -9.74
C HIS A 200 6.53 0.96 -10.17
N VAL A 201 6.53 0.39 -11.38
CA VAL A 201 7.70 -0.29 -11.93
C VAL A 201 8.87 0.67 -12.10
N ARG A 202 8.65 1.91 -12.58
CA ARG A 202 9.70 2.93 -12.68
C ARG A 202 10.31 3.24 -11.32
N ARG A 203 9.47 3.52 -10.30
CA ARG A 203 9.93 3.81 -8.93
C ARG A 203 10.65 2.63 -8.30
N LEU A 204 10.15 1.42 -8.51
CA LEU A 204 10.79 0.20 -8.04
C LEU A 204 12.20 0.07 -8.64
N ARG A 205 12.36 0.27 -9.95
CA ARG A 205 13.68 0.25 -10.60
C ARG A 205 14.63 1.30 -10.01
N GLU A 206 14.15 2.53 -9.81
CA GLU A 206 14.94 3.62 -9.21
C GLU A 206 15.46 3.23 -7.81
N LYS A 207 14.60 2.65 -6.96
CA LYS A 207 14.97 2.22 -5.60
C LYS A 207 15.91 1.01 -5.57
N LEU A 208 15.78 0.08 -6.52
CA LEU A 208 16.68 -1.07 -6.66
C LEU A 208 18.03 -0.69 -7.30
N GLY A 209 18.17 0.52 -7.86
CA GLY A 209 19.36 0.97 -8.54
C GLY A 209 19.73 0.06 -9.72
N LYS A 210 21.01 -0.31 -9.87
CA LYS A 210 21.45 -1.22 -10.97
C LYS A 210 20.75 -2.57 -10.98
N ALA A 211 20.31 -3.06 -9.82
CA ALA A 211 19.56 -4.31 -9.76
C ALA A 211 18.15 -4.18 -10.37
N GLY A 212 17.62 -2.97 -10.48
CA GLY A 212 16.34 -2.68 -11.14
C GLY A 212 16.31 -3.01 -12.62
N ASP A 213 17.48 -3.10 -13.29
CA ASP A 213 17.59 -3.52 -14.70
C ASP A 213 17.14 -4.98 -14.92
N ALA A 214 17.09 -5.78 -13.85
CA ALA A 214 16.52 -7.12 -13.90
C ALA A 214 14.99 -7.14 -14.12
N VAL A 215 14.30 -6.04 -13.81
CA VAL A 215 12.88 -5.88 -14.12
C VAL A 215 12.76 -5.37 -15.56
N GLU A 216 12.45 -6.26 -16.49
CA GLU A 216 12.35 -5.96 -17.93
C GLU A 216 10.95 -5.51 -18.33
N THR A 217 10.87 -4.58 -19.30
CA THR A 217 9.62 -4.25 -19.98
C THR A 217 9.48 -5.12 -21.23
N VAL A 218 8.42 -5.91 -21.30
CA VAL A 218 8.05 -6.65 -22.52
C VAL A 218 6.98 -5.83 -23.24
N ARG A 219 7.40 -5.14 -24.32
CA ARG A 219 6.54 -4.19 -25.05
C ARG A 219 5.25 -4.87 -25.51
N GLY A 220 4.13 -4.18 -25.31
CA GLY A 220 2.79 -4.67 -25.65
C GLY A 220 2.18 -5.64 -24.62
N PHE A 221 2.96 -6.24 -23.71
CA PHE A 221 2.49 -7.26 -22.78
C PHE A 221 2.55 -6.79 -21.31
N GLY A 222 3.73 -6.45 -20.80
CA GLY A 222 3.87 -6.12 -19.37
C GLY A 222 5.31 -6.17 -18.90
N TYR A 223 5.55 -6.85 -17.79
CA TYR A 223 6.84 -6.87 -17.11
C TYR A 223 7.29 -8.29 -16.75
N ARG A 224 8.58 -8.47 -16.67
CA ARG A 224 9.22 -9.73 -16.30
C ARG A 224 10.43 -9.45 -15.41
N LEU A 225 10.64 -10.25 -14.37
CA LEU A 225 11.93 -10.31 -13.70
C LEU A 225 12.80 -11.36 -14.43
N ARG A 226 14.00 -10.97 -14.81
CA ARG A 226 14.95 -11.84 -15.51
C ARG A 226 15.31 -13.05 -14.66
N GLU A 227 15.45 -14.22 -15.29
CA GLU A 227 16.11 -15.38 -14.69
C GLU A 227 17.61 -15.11 -14.68
N THR A 228 18.19 -14.90 -13.51
CA THR A 228 19.65 -14.80 -13.33
C THR A 228 20.20 -16.10 -12.82
#